data_6bd9f6ae49f9678e1b809b2b6c993e64
#
_entry.id   6bd9f6ae49f9678e1b809b2b6c993e64
#
_cell.length_a   1.000
_cell.length_b   1.000
_cell.length_c   1.000
_cell.angle_alpha   90.00
_cell.angle_beta   90.00
_cell.angle_gamma   90.00
#
_symmetry.space_group_name_H-M   'P 1'
#
loop_
_entity.id
_entity.type
_entity.pdbx_description
1 polymer ?
#
loop_
_entity_poly.entity_id
_entity_poly.type
_entity_poly.pdbx_seq_one_letter_code
_entity_poly.pdbx_strand_id
1 'polypeptide(L)'
;MSEPVFASPLAAVKMPAPDSLSVALVELVDIGMIDLRGNAGDPAFEGAIRKTLGLDLPTIPRSSTSRDQVTLLWLSPDQWLALVPRSEAPAMTSALKRELAGLHAMVCDVSDMRTIIRLAGPDVRQVLIKGTAIDVFSPEFAEGFIRRLSFAELAALVHVRSTEPWIVDLYVARSFAGYVWNWLVATASTGASLNLFGQQEPPPV
;
A
#
# COMPACT_ATOMS: atom_id res chain seq x y z
N MET A 1 -30.42 -1.87 15.71
CA MET A 1 -29.09 -2.40 15.43
C MET A 1 -28.14 -1.21 15.39
N SER A 2 -27.09 -1.18 16.24
CA SER A 2 -26.08 -0.12 16.18
C SER A 2 -25.27 -0.29 14.88
N GLU A 3 -24.93 0.81 14.22
CA GLU A 3 -24.02 0.77 13.07
C GLU A 3 -22.68 0.17 13.50
N PRO A 4 -22.04 -0.66 12.64
CA PRO A 4 -20.72 -1.20 12.95
C PRO A 4 -19.70 -0.06 13.04
N VAL A 5 -19.02 0.03 14.17
CA VAL A 5 -17.94 1.00 14.38
C VAL A 5 -16.64 0.39 13.86
N PHE A 6 -15.92 1.15 13.03
CA PHE A 6 -14.58 0.75 12.58
C PHE A 6 -13.63 0.62 13.78
N ALA A 7 -12.89 -0.49 13.82
CA ALA A 7 -11.81 -0.70 14.77
C ALA A 7 -10.56 -1.13 13.99
N SER A 8 -9.42 -0.49 14.23
CA SER A 8 -8.14 -0.92 13.65
C SER A 8 -7.80 -2.35 14.08
N PRO A 9 -7.32 -3.23 13.19
CA PRO A 9 -6.86 -4.55 13.57
C PRO A 9 -5.61 -4.52 14.49
N LEU A 10 -4.90 -3.41 14.54
CA LEU A 10 -3.72 -3.20 15.38
C LEU A 10 -4.00 -2.36 16.64
N ALA A 11 -5.26 -1.98 16.91
CA ALA A 11 -5.61 -1.13 18.04
C ALA A 11 -5.19 -1.69 19.41
N ALA A 12 -5.13 -3.02 19.55
CA ALA A 12 -4.71 -3.69 20.78
C ALA A 12 -3.21 -4.08 20.77
N VAL A 13 -2.47 -3.78 19.71
CA VAL A 13 -1.07 -4.17 19.59
C VAL A 13 -0.19 -3.17 20.32
N LYS A 14 0.74 -3.68 21.15
CA LYS A 14 1.72 -2.85 21.85
C LYS A 14 2.70 -2.25 20.83
N MET A 15 2.78 -0.92 20.80
CA MET A 15 3.78 -0.22 19.98
C MET A 15 5.18 -0.42 20.57
N PRO A 16 6.19 -0.75 19.75
CA PRO A 16 7.59 -0.84 20.21
C PRO A 16 8.10 0.56 20.60
N ALA A 17 9.16 0.62 21.40
CA ALA A 17 9.85 1.87 21.66
C ALA A 17 10.46 2.41 20.34
N PRO A 18 10.35 3.69 20.02
CA PRO A 18 10.81 4.27 18.74
C PRO A 18 12.27 3.93 18.43
N ASP A 19 13.17 4.02 19.44
CA ASP A 19 14.61 3.82 19.27
C ASP A 19 15.01 2.32 19.18
N SER A 20 14.05 1.41 19.33
CA SER A 20 14.32 -0.03 19.25
C SER A 20 14.28 -0.58 17.82
N LEU A 21 13.84 0.21 16.87
CA LEU A 21 13.67 -0.19 15.46
C LEU A 21 14.58 0.62 14.54
N SER A 22 15.06 -0.03 13.48
CA SER A 22 15.83 0.59 12.40
C SER A 22 14.96 1.34 11.38
N VAL A 23 13.64 1.16 11.44
CA VAL A 23 12.65 1.86 10.62
C VAL A 23 11.46 2.26 11.48
N ALA A 24 10.80 3.37 11.13
CA ALA A 24 9.51 3.71 11.71
C ALA A 24 8.41 2.82 11.12
N LEU A 25 7.52 2.31 11.97
CA LEU A 25 6.35 1.52 11.59
C LEU A 25 5.08 2.26 12.03
N VAL A 26 4.15 2.48 11.09
CA VAL A 26 2.88 3.16 11.36
C VAL A 26 1.74 2.46 10.63
N GLU A 27 0.64 2.18 11.32
CA GLU A 27 -0.60 1.78 10.66
C GLU A 27 -1.33 3.01 10.10
N LEU A 28 -1.76 2.95 8.84
CA LEU A 28 -2.57 3.99 8.21
C LEU A 28 -4.05 3.60 8.31
N VAL A 29 -4.78 4.25 9.22
CA VAL A 29 -6.18 3.90 9.53
C VAL A 29 -7.23 4.70 8.73
N ASP A 30 -6.86 5.90 8.24
CA ASP A 30 -7.78 6.83 7.59
C ASP A 30 -7.84 6.68 6.06
N ILE A 31 -7.42 5.51 5.55
CA ILE A 31 -7.43 5.20 4.13
C ILE A 31 -8.61 4.29 3.79
N GLY A 32 -9.47 4.76 2.89
CA GLY A 32 -10.47 3.96 2.22
C GLY A 32 -9.89 3.31 0.96
N MET A 33 -10.43 2.16 0.59
CA MET A 33 -9.98 1.37 -0.55
C MET A 33 -11.17 0.99 -1.42
N ILE A 34 -11.12 1.33 -2.72
CA ILE A 34 -12.16 0.97 -3.67
C ILE A 34 -11.53 0.10 -4.74
N ASP A 35 -12.00 -1.14 -4.86
CA ASP A 35 -11.60 -2.06 -5.94
C ASP A 35 -12.38 -1.70 -7.20
N LEU A 36 -11.67 -1.48 -8.29
CA LEU A 36 -12.19 -1.08 -9.59
C LEU A 36 -11.78 -2.14 -10.61
N ARG A 37 -12.76 -2.61 -11.40
CA ARG A 37 -12.49 -3.43 -12.58
C ARG A 37 -13.22 -2.89 -13.79
N GLY A 38 -12.55 -2.97 -14.95
CA GLY A 38 -13.10 -2.54 -16.22
C GLY A 38 -12.08 -2.59 -17.34
N ASN A 39 -12.42 -2.04 -18.47
CA ASN A 39 -11.54 -2.00 -19.64
C ASN A 39 -10.85 -0.63 -19.73
N ALA A 40 -9.52 -0.61 -19.57
CA ALA A 40 -8.70 0.61 -19.71
C ALA A 40 -8.74 1.24 -21.11
N GLY A 41 -9.13 0.47 -22.14
CA GLY A 41 -9.30 0.99 -23.51
C GLY A 41 -10.69 1.53 -23.81
N ASP A 42 -11.61 1.52 -22.84
CA ASP A 42 -12.95 2.09 -22.98
C ASP A 42 -12.97 3.54 -22.51
N PRO A 43 -13.13 4.53 -23.42
CA PRO A 43 -13.16 5.95 -23.07
C PRO A 43 -14.28 6.33 -22.08
N ALA A 44 -15.39 5.58 -22.05
CA ALA A 44 -16.48 5.81 -21.11
C ALA A 44 -16.05 5.38 -19.69
N PHE A 45 -15.34 4.26 -19.55
CA PHE A 45 -14.79 3.80 -18.27
C PHE A 45 -13.73 4.79 -17.76
N GLU A 46 -12.75 5.14 -18.60
CA GLU A 46 -11.69 6.10 -18.21
C GLU A 46 -12.28 7.48 -17.85
N GLY A 47 -13.24 7.96 -18.65
CA GLY A 47 -13.91 9.23 -18.40
C GLY A 47 -14.65 9.27 -17.07
N ALA A 48 -15.33 8.19 -16.70
CA ALA A 48 -16.02 8.06 -15.42
C ALA A 48 -15.05 8.08 -14.23
N ILE A 49 -13.90 7.37 -14.34
CA ILE A 49 -12.85 7.37 -13.31
C ILE A 49 -12.24 8.76 -13.16
N ARG A 50 -11.84 9.40 -14.27
CA ARG A 50 -11.27 10.76 -14.24
C ARG A 50 -12.24 11.78 -13.65
N LYS A 51 -13.51 11.72 -14.03
CA LYS A 51 -14.57 12.61 -13.52
C LYS A 51 -14.76 12.47 -12.01
N THR A 52 -14.74 11.24 -11.50
CA THR A 52 -15.07 10.96 -10.09
C THR A 52 -13.85 11.08 -9.18
N LEU A 53 -12.69 10.58 -9.60
CA LEU A 53 -11.48 10.51 -8.78
C LEU A 53 -10.46 11.61 -9.10
N GLY A 54 -10.66 12.38 -10.20
CA GLY A 54 -9.74 13.45 -10.60
C GLY A 54 -8.41 12.98 -11.17
N LEU A 55 -8.26 11.68 -11.46
CA LEU A 55 -7.03 11.04 -11.92
C LEU A 55 -7.26 10.18 -13.15
N ASP A 56 -6.25 10.09 -13.99
CA ASP A 56 -6.19 9.09 -15.06
C ASP A 56 -5.77 7.73 -14.51
N LEU A 57 -6.31 6.66 -15.11
CA LEU A 57 -5.91 5.30 -14.76
C LEU A 57 -4.44 5.07 -15.10
N PRO A 58 -3.63 4.55 -14.18
CA PRO A 58 -2.31 4.04 -14.53
C PRO A 58 -2.48 2.80 -15.42
N THR A 59 -1.87 2.84 -16.63
CA THR A 59 -1.90 1.74 -17.60
C THR A 59 -0.58 1.00 -17.69
N ILE A 60 0.50 1.59 -17.18
CA ILE A 60 1.81 0.95 -17.09
C ILE A 60 1.76 -0.10 -15.97
N PRO A 61 2.14 -1.35 -16.25
CA PRO A 61 2.19 -2.39 -15.22
C PRO A 61 3.04 -1.99 -14.01
N ARG A 62 2.55 -2.28 -12.81
CA ARG A 62 3.23 -2.01 -11.54
C ARG A 62 3.44 -0.53 -11.24
N SER A 63 2.61 0.35 -11.79
CA SER A 63 2.67 1.78 -11.51
C SER A 63 1.51 2.27 -10.67
N SER A 64 1.67 3.44 -10.10
CA SER A 64 0.61 4.18 -9.42
C SER A 64 0.57 5.62 -9.90
N THR A 65 -0.59 6.27 -9.75
CA THR A 65 -0.79 7.69 -10.01
C THR A 65 -1.44 8.31 -8.79
N SER A 66 -0.91 9.44 -8.34
CA SER A 66 -1.40 10.13 -7.15
C SER A 66 -1.69 11.60 -7.43
N ARG A 67 -2.75 12.11 -6.84
CA ARG A 67 -3.07 13.54 -6.82
C ARG A 67 -3.85 13.85 -5.56
N ASP A 68 -3.42 14.87 -4.83
CA ASP A 68 -4.01 15.25 -3.55
C ASP A 68 -4.06 14.05 -2.58
N GLN A 69 -5.25 13.66 -2.15
CA GLN A 69 -5.47 12.53 -1.25
C GLN A 69 -5.91 11.23 -1.96
N VAL A 70 -5.95 11.24 -3.29
CA VAL A 70 -6.35 10.08 -4.10
C VAL A 70 -5.13 9.44 -4.74
N THR A 71 -5.07 8.12 -4.70
CA THR A 71 -4.04 7.33 -5.38
C THR A 71 -4.70 6.16 -6.09
N LEU A 72 -4.35 5.96 -7.36
CA LEU A 72 -4.75 4.78 -8.13
C LEU A 72 -3.55 3.85 -8.28
N LEU A 73 -3.74 2.59 -7.90
CA LEU A 73 -2.74 1.53 -7.94
C LEU A 73 -3.11 0.55 -9.05
N TRP A 74 -2.22 0.31 -10.01
CA TRP A 74 -2.41 -0.72 -11.03
C TRP A 74 -2.24 -2.11 -10.43
N LEU A 75 -3.25 -2.97 -10.47
CA LEU A 75 -3.20 -4.32 -9.94
C LEU A 75 -3.13 -5.39 -11.03
N SER A 76 -3.81 -5.16 -12.16
CA SER A 76 -3.79 -5.99 -13.38
C SER A 76 -4.28 -5.15 -14.56
N PRO A 77 -4.22 -5.63 -15.80
CA PRO A 77 -4.68 -4.88 -16.96
C PRO A 77 -6.14 -4.41 -16.89
N ASP A 78 -6.93 -5.06 -16.05
CA ASP A 78 -8.36 -4.80 -15.87
C ASP A 78 -8.75 -4.44 -14.43
N GLN A 79 -7.76 -4.24 -13.52
CA GLN A 79 -8.04 -4.01 -12.10
C GLN A 79 -7.14 -2.94 -11.48
N TRP A 80 -7.75 -2.05 -10.72
CA TRP A 80 -7.09 -1.01 -9.95
C TRP A 80 -7.62 -0.97 -8.52
N LEU A 81 -6.79 -0.47 -7.61
CA LEU A 81 -7.20 -0.13 -6.26
C LEU A 81 -7.11 1.39 -6.10
N ALA A 82 -8.24 2.04 -5.87
CA ALA A 82 -8.26 3.46 -5.51
C ALA A 82 -8.13 3.60 -3.99
N LEU A 83 -7.17 4.42 -3.57
CA LEU A 83 -6.99 4.87 -2.20
C LEU A 83 -7.57 6.27 -2.09
N VAL A 84 -8.43 6.48 -1.12
CA VAL A 84 -9.15 7.74 -0.90
C VAL A 84 -9.22 8.01 0.62
N PRO A 85 -9.60 9.20 1.07
CA PRO A 85 -9.95 9.39 2.48
C PRO A 85 -11.03 8.39 2.89
N ARG A 86 -10.86 7.72 4.02
CA ARG A 86 -11.79 6.66 4.46
C ARG A 86 -13.23 7.17 4.57
N SER A 87 -13.41 8.37 5.08
CA SER A 87 -14.73 9.01 5.22
C SER A 87 -15.44 9.26 3.88
N GLU A 88 -14.70 9.36 2.79
CA GLU A 88 -15.22 9.64 1.43
C GLU A 88 -15.46 8.36 0.62
N ALA A 89 -14.89 7.22 1.01
CA ALA A 89 -14.97 5.97 0.26
C ALA A 89 -16.41 5.53 -0.08
N PRO A 90 -17.40 5.58 0.84
CA PRO A 90 -18.77 5.20 0.51
C PRO A 90 -19.41 6.11 -0.54
N ALA A 91 -19.20 7.44 -0.43
CA ALA A 91 -19.75 8.42 -1.37
C ALA A 91 -19.10 8.28 -2.76
N MET A 92 -17.77 8.14 -2.82
CA MET A 92 -17.03 7.93 -4.07
C MET A 92 -17.41 6.59 -4.73
N THR A 93 -17.55 5.51 -3.95
CA THR A 93 -18.03 4.21 -4.45
C THR A 93 -19.41 4.34 -5.09
N SER A 94 -20.32 5.06 -4.45
CA SER A 94 -21.67 5.29 -4.97
C SER A 94 -21.67 6.15 -6.24
N ALA A 95 -20.81 7.17 -6.30
CA ALA A 95 -20.64 8.01 -7.48
C ALA A 95 -20.08 7.19 -8.66
N LEU A 96 -19.03 6.40 -8.44
CA LEU A 96 -18.44 5.52 -9.45
C LEU A 96 -19.46 4.52 -10.00
N LYS A 97 -20.26 3.88 -9.14
CA LYS A 97 -21.33 2.96 -9.56
C LYS A 97 -22.36 3.64 -10.47
N ARG A 98 -22.71 4.90 -10.21
CA ARG A 98 -23.63 5.65 -11.06
C ARG A 98 -23.00 6.00 -12.42
N GLU A 99 -21.77 6.49 -12.42
CA GLU A 99 -21.09 6.89 -13.67
C GLU A 99 -20.77 5.67 -14.56
N LEU A 100 -20.54 4.51 -13.96
CA LEU A 100 -20.24 3.26 -14.66
C LEU A 100 -21.49 2.39 -14.93
N ALA A 101 -22.69 2.91 -14.63
CA ALA A 101 -23.94 2.17 -14.88
C ALA A 101 -24.09 1.83 -16.37
N GLY A 102 -24.34 0.55 -16.66
CA GLY A 102 -24.46 0.04 -18.02
C GLY A 102 -23.15 -0.38 -18.68
N LEU A 103 -22.00 -0.10 -18.07
CA LEU A 103 -20.70 -0.62 -18.51
C LEU A 103 -20.39 -1.96 -17.86
N HIS A 104 -19.59 -2.80 -18.52
CA HIS A 104 -19.04 -4.00 -17.92
C HIS A 104 -17.91 -3.63 -16.96
N ALA A 105 -18.28 -3.22 -15.76
CA ALA A 105 -17.37 -2.74 -14.73
C ALA A 105 -17.80 -3.21 -13.34
N MET A 106 -16.84 -3.27 -12.41
CA MET A 106 -17.07 -3.56 -11.00
C MET A 106 -16.51 -2.43 -10.15
N VAL A 107 -17.27 -2.03 -9.16
CA VAL A 107 -16.85 -1.07 -8.12
C VAL A 107 -17.25 -1.63 -6.76
N CYS A 108 -16.29 -1.83 -5.88
CA CYS A 108 -16.53 -2.36 -4.55
C CYS A 108 -15.72 -1.60 -3.50
N ASP A 109 -16.37 -1.12 -2.45
CA ASP A 109 -15.67 -0.64 -1.25
C ASP A 109 -15.08 -1.83 -0.51
N VAL A 110 -13.75 -1.86 -0.42
CA VAL A 110 -12.96 -2.91 0.23
C VAL A 110 -12.10 -2.34 1.35
N SER A 111 -12.50 -1.20 1.91
CA SER A 111 -11.76 -0.47 2.94
C SER A 111 -11.44 -1.31 4.18
N ASP A 112 -12.28 -2.30 4.50
CA ASP A 112 -12.10 -3.19 5.64
C ASP A 112 -11.40 -4.52 5.31
N MET A 113 -11.01 -4.73 4.04
CA MET A 113 -10.38 -5.99 3.63
C MET A 113 -8.89 -6.04 4.00
N ARG A 114 -8.22 -4.90 4.00
CA ARG A 114 -6.78 -4.80 4.26
C ARG A 114 -6.49 -3.73 5.31
N THR A 115 -5.34 -3.87 5.95
CA THR A 115 -4.67 -2.75 6.63
C THR A 115 -3.41 -2.36 5.89
N ILE A 116 -2.94 -1.14 6.11
CA ILE A 116 -1.72 -0.61 5.52
C ILE A 116 -0.74 -0.36 6.64
N ILE A 117 0.44 -0.99 6.57
CA ILE A 117 1.55 -0.72 7.47
C ILE A 117 2.60 0.06 6.67
N ARG A 118 2.88 1.28 7.08
CA ARG A 118 3.92 2.13 6.51
C ARG A 118 5.24 1.87 7.20
N LEU A 119 6.27 1.63 6.39
CA LEU A 119 7.66 1.58 6.80
C LEU A 119 8.35 2.86 6.32
N ALA A 120 9.09 3.54 7.19
CA ALA A 120 9.84 4.74 6.82
C ALA A 120 11.24 4.73 7.44
N GLY A 121 12.26 5.16 6.68
CA GLY A 121 13.64 5.27 7.12
C GLY A 121 14.65 4.61 6.19
N PRO A 122 15.96 4.77 6.45
CA PRO A 122 17.01 4.31 5.55
C PRO A 122 17.05 2.79 5.38
N ASP A 123 16.67 2.03 6.42
CA ASP A 123 16.77 0.57 6.44
C ASP A 123 15.52 -0.16 5.92
N VAL A 124 14.55 0.56 5.34
CA VAL A 124 13.29 -0.04 4.83
C VAL A 124 13.56 -1.21 3.90
N ARG A 125 14.50 -1.09 2.95
CA ARG A 125 14.84 -2.18 2.02
C ARG A 125 15.47 -3.37 2.74
N GLN A 126 16.31 -3.13 3.76
CA GLN A 126 16.92 -4.17 4.57
C GLN A 126 15.90 -4.98 5.38
N VAL A 127 14.83 -4.31 5.84
CA VAL A 127 13.72 -4.99 6.52
C VAL A 127 12.88 -5.78 5.51
N LEU A 128 12.52 -5.19 4.38
CA LEU A 128 11.67 -5.82 3.38
C LEU A 128 12.29 -7.09 2.78
N ILE A 129 13.58 -7.09 2.46
CA ILE A 129 14.25 -8.26 1.84
C ILE A 129 14.21 -9.51 2.72
N LYS A 130 14.04 -9.36 4.02
CA LYS A 130 13.91 -10.51 4.94
C LYS A 130 12.58 -11.26 4.74
N GLY A 131 11.54 -10.58 4.21
CA GLY A 131 10.19 -11.13 4.09
C GLY A 131 9.76 -11.44 2.67
N THR A 132 10.54 -11.08 1.66
CA THR A 132 10.14 -11.27 0.25
C THR A 132 11.30 -11.70 -0.62
N ALA A 133 10.99 -12.44 -1.69
CA ALA A 133 11.96 -12.86 -2.70
C ALA A 133 12.14 -11.86 -3.84
N ILE A 134 11.42 -10.72 -3.84
CA ILE A 134 11.66 -9.70 -4.89
C ILE A 134 12.95 -8.93 -4.58
N ASP A 135 13.63 -8.52 -5.64
CA ASP A 135 14.80 -7.65 -5.51
C ASP A 135 14.37 -6.21 -5.18
N VAL A 136 14.39 -5.87 -3.89
CA VAL A 136 14.07 -4.52 -3.40
C VAL A 136 15.22 -3.52 -3.64
N PHE A 137 16.36 -3.98 -4.13
CA PHE A 137 17.50 -3.13 -4.51
C PHE A 137 17.56 -2.87 -6.01
N SER A 138 16.71 -3.53 -6.80
CA SER A 138 16.56 -3.24 -8.23
C SER A 138 16.20 -1.78 -8.48
N PRO A 139 16.71 -1.16 -9.56
CA PRO A 139 16.28 0.17 -9.99
C PRO A 139 14.77 0.29 -10.27
N GLU A 140 14.09 -0.83 -10.56
CA GLU A 140 12.62 -0.86 -10.73
C GLU A 140 11.88 -0.58 -9.42
N PHE A 141 12.50 -0.84 -8.26
CA PHE A 141 11.92 -0.59 -6.95
C PHE A 141 12.05 0.90 -6.60
N ALA A 142 11.31 1.73 -7.32
CA ALA A 142 11.37 3.19 -7.29
C ALA A 142 10.01 3.77 -6.87
N GLU A 143 9.94 5.09 -6.70
CA GLU A 143 8.69 5.78 -6.37
C GLU A 143 7.58 5.45 -7.38
N GLY A 144 6.39 5.19 -6.87
CA GLY A 144 5.23 4.75 -7.64
C GLY A 144 5.19 3.27 -7.98
N PHE A 145 6.27 2.50 -7.69
CA PHE A 145 6.27 1.05 -7.91
C PHE A 145 5.25 0.36 -7.02
N ILE A 146 4.50 -0.56 -7.62
CA ILE A 146 3.54 -1.40 -6.91
C ILE A 146 3.65 -2.85 -7.36
N ARG A 147 3.54 -3.80 -6.43
CA ARG A 147 3.58 -5.22 -6.75
C ARG A 147 2.86 -6.07 -5.70
N ARG A 148 2.05 -7.02 -6.18
CA ARG A 148 1.60 -8.14 -5.36
C ARG A 148 2.77 -9.13 -5.19
N LEU A 149 2.97 -9.61 -3.97
CA LEU A 149 4.07 -10.49 -3.64
C LEU A 149 3.73 -11.37 -2.44
N SER A 150 4.55 -12.38 -2.18
CA SER A 150 4.58 -13.05 -0.89
C SER A 150 5.48 -12.27 0.06
N PHE A 151 4.96 -11.93 1.24
CA PHE A 151 5.70 -11.27 2.32
C PHE A 151 5.47 -12.02 3.62
N ALA A 152 6.54 -12.49 4.25
CA ALA A 152 6.45 -13.31 5.46
C ALA A 152 5.43 -14.46 5.30
N GLU A 153 5.48 -15.15 4.15
CA GLU A 153 4.61 -16.26 3.74
C GLU A 153 3.15 -15.90 3.43
N LEU A 154 2.79 -14.61 3.51
CA LEU A 154 1.43 -14.13 3.25
C LEU A 154 1.34 -13.34 1.95
N ALA A 155 0.15 -13.33 1.34
CA ALA A 155 -0.13 -12.46 0.21
C ALA A 155 -0.18 -10.99 0.66
N ALA A 156 0.65 -10.16 0.06
CA ALA A 156 0.74 -8.75 0.33
C ALA A 156 0.81 -7.92 -0.97
N LEU A 157 0.64 -6.61 -0.83
CA LEU A 157 0.87 -5.63 -1.87
C LEU A 157 1.88 -4.62 -1.33
N VAL A 158 2.94 -4.36 -2.05
CA VAL A 158 3.92 -3.32 -1.71
C VAL A 158 3.71 -2.11 -2.62
N HIS A 159 3.85 -0.90 -2.05
CA HIS A 159 3.80 0.35 -2.78
C HIS A 159 4.92 1.28 -2.29
N VAL A 160 5.84 1.64 -3.16
CA VAL A 160 6.91 2.58 -2.87
C VAL A 160 6.37 4.00 -3.00
N ARG A 161 6.32 4.73 -1.88
CA ARG A 161 5.79 6.09 -1.81
C ARG A 161 6.85 7.16 -2.03
N SER A 162 8.07 6.87 -1.63
CA SER A 162 9.23 7.75 -1.77
C SER A 162 10.52 6.94 -1.65
N THR A 163 11.58 7.41 -2.25
CA THR A 163 12.93 6.85 -2.12
C THR A 163 13.87 7.75 -1.32
N GLU A 164 13.49 9.01 -1.07
CA GLU A 164 14.28 9.99 -0.31
C GLU A 164 13.37 10.85 0.58
N PRO A 165 13.17 10.50 1.86
CA PRO A 165 13.56 9.25 2.53
C PRO A 165 12.73 8.05 2.02
N TRP A 166 13.23 6.83 2.25
CA TRP A 166 12.47 5.64 1.91
C TRP A 166 11.18 5.57 2.69
N ILE A 167 10.06 5.48 1.97
CA ILE A 167 8.72 5.27 2.51
C ILE A 167 8.05 4.20 1.66
N VAL A 168 7.64 3.10 2.30
CA VAL A 168 6.96 1.99 1.64
C VAL A 168 5.71 1.61 2.42
N ASP A 169 4.60 1.49 1.72
CA ASP A 169 3.33 1.02 2.25
C ASP A 169 3.15 -0.47 1.93
N LEU A 170 2.94 -1.28 2.96
CA LEU A 170 2.67 -2.71 2.87
C LEU A 170 1.20 -2.97 3.20
N TYR A 171 0.46 -3.49 2.22
CA TYR A 171 -0.96 -3.83 2.35
C TYR A 171 -1.08 -5.31 2.63
N VAL A 172 -1.72 -5.65 3.72
CA VAL A 172 -1.93 -7.05 4.14
C VAL A 172 -3.41 -7.28 4.49
N ALA A 173 -3.87 -8.51 4.36
CA ALA A 173 -5.23 -8.83 4.78
C ALA A 173 -5.41 -8.50 6.27
N ARG A 174 -6.54 -7.88 6.62
CA ARG A 174 -6.87 -7.45 7.97
C ARG A 174 -6.67 -8.54 9.02
N SER A 175 -7.02 -9.78 8.68
CA SER A 175 -6.87 -10.94 9.59
C SER A 175 -5.42 -11.30 9.93
N PHE A 176 -4.46 -10.86 9.11
CA PHE A 176 -3.04 -11.13 9.31
C PHE A 176 -2.25 -9.91 9.80
N ALA A 177 -2.92 -8.79 10.05
CA ALA A 177 -2.30 -7.54 10.46
C ALA A 177 -1.37 -7.69 11.68
N GLY A 178 -1.86 -8.35 12.75
CA GLY A 178 -1.08 -8.58 13.96
C GLY A 178 0.14 -9.47 13.74
N TYR A 179 0.01 -10.51 12.90
CA TYR A 179 1.15 -11.36 12.54
C TYR A 179 2.23 -10.56 11.80
N VAL A 180 1.85 -9.83 10.75
CA VAL A 180 2.82 -9.04 9.96
C VAL A 180 3.43 -7.92 10.79
N TRP A 181 2.66 -7.27 11.65
CA TRP A 181 3.18 -6.26 12.56
C TRP A 181 4.26 -6.83 13.48
N ASN A 182 3.98 -7.94 14.17
CA ASN A 182 4.95 -8.58 15.06
C ASN A 182 6.20 -9.06 14.29
N TRP A 183 6.02 -9.57 13.08
CA TRP A 183 7.11 -9.95 12.20
C TRP A 183 7.99 -8.74 11.84
N LEU A 184 7.38 -7.62 11.46
CA LEU A 184 8.10 -6.37 11.15
C LEU A 184 8.84 -5.82 12.36
N VAL A 185 8.22 -5.82 13.54
CA VAL A 185 8.86 -5.39 14.79
C VAL A 185 10.09 -6.24 15.09
N ALA A 186 9.99 -7.57 14.98
CA ALA A 186 11.11 -8.47 15.22
C ALA A 186 12.25 -8.27 14.22
N THR A 187 11.94 -8.12 12.94
CA THR A 187 12.92 -8.01 11.85
C THR A 187 13.51 -6.60 11.67
N ALA A 188 12.79 -5.58 12.13
CA ALA A 188 13.25 -4.20 12.17
C ALA A 188 14.01 -3.84 13.45
N SER A 189 14.12 -4.74 14.43
CA SER A 189 14.87 -4.45 15.65
C SER A 189 16.33 -4.11 15.31
N THR A 190 16.91 -3.15 16.03
CA THR A 190 18.28 -2.65 15.77
C THR A 190 19.35 -3.75 15.81
N GLY A 191 19.11 -4.84 16.55
CA GLY A 191 20.00 -6.02 16.58
C GLY A 191 19.80 -7.02 15.43
N ALA A 192 18.80 -6.83 14.57
CA ALA A 192 18.44 -7.77 13.49
C ALA A 192 18.99 -7.37 12.10
N SER A 193 19.95 -6.46 12.01
CA SER A 193 20.57 -6.05 10.74
C SER A 193 21.25 -7.24 10.05
N LEU A 194 21.01 -7.41 8.75
CA LEU A 194 21.67 -8.46 7.95
C LEU A 194 23.07 -8.05 7.48
N ASN A 195 23.42 -6.76 7.53
CA ASN A 195 24.67 -6.19 7.02
C ASN A 195 25.05 -6.68 5.61
N LEU A 196 24.03 -6.85 4.73
CA LEU A 196 24.18 -7.52 3.43
C LEU A 196 25.21 -6.86 2.49
N PHE A 197 25.45 -5.56 2.65
CA PHE A 197 26.33 -4.80 1.76
C PHE A 197 27.51 -4.15 2.49
N GLY A 198 27.77 -4.55 3.74
CA GLY A 198 28.74 -3.92 4.62
C GLY A 198 28.32 -2.49 5.00
N GLN A 199 28.85 -1.98 6.08
CA GLN A 199 28.91 -0.51 6.24
C GLN A 199 30.00 -0.04 5.30
N GLN A 200 29.67 0.81 4.33
CA GLN A 200 30.71 1.58 3.66
C GLN A 200 31.32 2.47 4.75
N GLU A 201 32.48 2.12 5.23
CA GLU A 201 33.26 3.05 6.05
C GLU A 201 33.39 4.34 5.23
N PRO A 202 33.09 5.52 5.82
CA PRO A 202 33.37 6.76 5.12
C PRO A 202 34.87 6.76 4.76
N PRO A 203 35.24 7.28 3.57
CA PRO A 203 36.64 7.35 3.18
C PRO A 203 37.42 8.09 4.28
N PRO A 204 38.63 7.62 4.61
CA PRO A 204 39.46 8.31 5.60
C PRO A 204 39.69 9.75 5.16
N VAL A 205 39.45 10.68 6.07
CA VAL A 205 39.68 12.14 5.92
C VAL A 205 41.16 12.41 5.80
#